data_06eede6c9b8d9811e1c626e5da8120b1
#
_entry.id   06eede6c9b8d9811e1c626e5da8120b1
#
_cell.length_a   1.000
_cell.length_b   1.000
_cell.length_c   1.000
_cell.angle_alpha   90.00
_cell.angle_beta   90.00
_cell.angle_gamma   90.00
#
_symmetry.space_group_name_H-M   'P 1'
#
loop_
_entity.id
_entity.type
_entity.pdbx_description
1 polymer ?
#
loop_
_entity_poly.entity_id
_entity_poly.type
_entity_poly.pdbx_seq_one_letter_code
_entity_poly.pdbx_strand_id
1 'polypeptide(L)'
;LDYLLVDLPPGTGDVQLSLTQTVPLMGAVIVSTPQDVALQDARKAILMFREVRVEILGIVENMSYFQCPHCNERTAIFSHGGGAATAARYDVPFLGEVPLDMTLREAGDAGKPIVAARPESPVAQAFTQIAERVAAQVSIANLNSAGSMIIE
;
A
#
# COMPACT_ATOMS: atom_id res chain seq x y z
N LEU A 1 -20.21 6.55 2.80
CA LEU A 1 -18.82 6.06 2.80
C LEU A 1 -17.88 7.24 2.60
N ASP A 2 -16.89 7.35 3.48
CA ASP A 2 -15.86 8.39 3.33
C ASP A 2 -14.78 7.92 2.33
N TYR A 3 -14.47 6.61 2.35
CA TYR A 3 -13.52 5.97 1.45
C TYR A 3 -14.08 4.66 0.88
N LEU A 4 -13.78 4.39 -0.38
CA LEU A 4 -14.00 3.11 -1.03
C LEU A 4 -12.64 2.59 -1.51
N LEU A 5 -12.24 1.44 -1.00
CA LEU A 5 -11.04 0.71 -1.41
C LEU A 5 -11.43 -0.42 -2.35
N VAL A 6 -10.75 -0.50 -3.48
CA VAL A 6 -10.93 -1.57 -4.45
C VAL A 6 -9.67 -2.41 -4.50
N ASP A 7 -9.77 -3.68 -4.11
CA ASP A 7 -8.67 -4.64 -4.22
C ASP A 7 -8.60 -5.17 -5.64
N LEU A 8 -7.47 -4.95 -6.29
CA LEU A 8 -7.25 -5.34 -7.69
C LEU A 8 -6.46 -6.64 -7.77
N PRO A 9 -6.73 -7.49 -8.76
CA PRO A 9 -5.92 -8.67 -9.00
C PRO A 9 -4.46 -8.28 -9.30
N PRO A 10 -3.49 -9.19 -9.06
CA PRO A 10 -2.09 -8.90 -9.32
C PRO A 10 -1.80 -8.65 -10.79
N GLY A 11 -0.78 -7.84 -11.05
CA GLY A 11 -0.32 -7.51 -12.40
C GLY A 11 -0.78 -6.14 -12.89
N THR A 12 -0.49 -5.87 -14.16
CA THR A 12 -0.76 -4.59 -14.86
C THR A 12 -1.63 -4.83 -16.10
N GLY A 13 -2.61 -5.72 -15.98
CA GLY A 13 -3.43 -6.17 -17.11
C GLY A 13 -4.67 -5.30 -17.40
N ASP A 14 -5.53 -5.82 -18.25
CA ASP A 14 -6.71 -5.10 -18.77
C ASP A 14 -7.72 -4.69 -17.68
N VAL A 15 -7.78 -5.44 -16.55
CA VAL A 15 -8.72 -5.16 -15.46
C VAL A 15 -8.40 -3.82 -14.81
N GLN A 16 -7.13 -3.57 -14.50
CA GLN A 16 -6.66 -2.31 -13.90
C GLN A 16 -6.91 -1.15 -14.86
N LEU A 17 -6.58 -1.31 -16.13
CA LEU A 17 -6.80 -0.30 -17.16
C LEU A 17 -8.30 -0.01 -17.36
N SER A 18 -9.14 -1.04 -17.43
CA SER A 18 -10.58 -0.87 -17.57
C SER A 18 -11.19 -0.13 -16.39
N LEU A 19 -10.74 -0.42 -15.17
CA LEU A 19 -11.21 0.29 -13.98
C LEU A 19 -10.84 1.79 -14.04
N THR A 20 -9.58 2.10 -14.36
CA THR A 20 -9.11 3.49 -14.44
C THR A 20 -9.84 4.32 -15.50
N GLN A 21 -10.34 3.67 -16.55
CA GLN A 21 -11.11 4.32 -17.61
C GLN A 21 -12.60 4.48 -17.27
N THR A 22 -13.11 3.68 -16.35
CA THR A 22 -14.56 3.61 -16.05
C THR A 22 -14.91 4.36 -14.78
N VAL A 23 -14.02 4.40 -13.80
CA VAL A 23 -14.25 5.00 -12.48
C VAL A 23 -13.20 6.06 -12.20
N PRO A 24 -13.60 7.28 -11.77
CA PRO A 24 -12.64 8.28 -11.33
C PRO A 24 -11.96 7.81 -10.04
N LEU A 25 -10.69 7.43 -10.15
CA LEU A 25 -9.89 7.01 -9.01
C LEU A 25 -9.19 8.23 -8.39
N MET A 26 -9.24 8.34 -7.06
CA MET A 26 -8.50 9.36 -6.34
C MET A 26 -6.99 9.09 -6.34
N GLY A 27 -6.62 7.82 -6.38
CA GLY A 27 -5.23 7.37 -6.47
C GLY A 27 -5.09 5.88 -6.25
N ALA A 28 -3.86 5.39 -6.33
CA ALA A 28 -3.50 4.00 -6.16
C ALA A 28 -2.49 3.81 -5.02
N VAL A 29 -2.70 2.79 -4.20
CA VAL A 29 -1.72 2.29 -3.24
C VAL A 29 -1.10 1.03 -3.81
N ILE A 30 0.23 0.99 -3.86
CA ILE A 30 0.98 -0.17 -4.37
C ILE A 30 1.47 -0.98 -3.19
N VAL A 31 1.09 -2.26 -3.15
CA VAL A 31 1.52 -3.20 -2.12
C VAL A 31 2.50 -4.19 -2.74
N SER A 32 3.68 -4.34 -2.13
CA SER A 32 4.70 -5.27 -2.58
C SER A 32 5.40 -5.92 -1.40
N THR A 33 6.02 -7.07 -1.62
CA THR A 33 7.00 -7.63 -0.68
C THR A 33 8.41 -7.11 -1.01
N PRO A 34 9.40 -7.21 -0.10
CA PRO A 34 10.74 -6.70 -0.35
C PRO A 34 11.57 -7.52 -1.34
N GLN A 35 11.03 -8.59 -1.91
CA GLN A 35 11.69 -9.44 -2.89
C GLN A 35 11.84 -8.72 -4.24
N ASP A 36 13.00 -8.86 -4.89
CA ASP A 36 13.30 -8.19 -6.16
C ASP A 36 12.27 -8.48 -7.26
N VAL A 37 11.76 -9.71 -7.31
CA VAL A 37 10.73 -10.09 -8.31
C VAL A 37 9.43 -9.32 -8.08
N ALA A 38 8.95 -9.24 -6.83
CA ALA A 38 7.76 -8.47 -6.49
C ALA A 38 7.95 -6.97 -6.73
N LEU A 39 9.14 -6.44 -6.43
CA LEU A 39 9.49 -5.05 -6.69
C LEU A 39 9.54 -4.71 -8.19
N GLN A 40 9.86 -5.67 -9.06
CA GLN A 40 9.74 -5.45 -10.52
C GLN A 40 8.29 -5.21 -10.93
N ASP A 41 7.35 -5.96 -10.39
CA ASP A 41 5.93 -5.78 -10.68
C ASP A 41 5.37 -4.49 -10.06
N ALA A 42 5.80 -4.13 -8.85
CA ALA A 42 5.51 -2.82 -8.27
C ALA A 42 5.97 -1.66 -9.16
N ARG A 43 7.18 -1.76 -9.74
CA ARG A 43 7.71 -0.75 -10.69
C ARG A 43 6.86 -0.65 -11.96
N LYS A 44 6.41 -1.78 -12.51
CA LYS A 44 5.49 -1.78 -13.67
C LYS A 44 4.16 -1.11 -13.32
N ALA A 45 3.61 -1.41 -12.13
CA ALA A 45 2.38 -0.79 -11.66
C ALA A 45 2.52 0.74 -11.51
N ILE A 46 3.64 1.23 -10.95
CA ILE A 46 3.94 2.66 -10.87
C ILE A 46 3.90 3.30 -12.28
N LEU A 47 4.59 2.72 -13.24
CA LEU A 47 4.66 3.26 -14.59
C LEU A 47 3.30 3.24 -15.28
N MET A 48 2.54 2.16 -15.14
CA MET A 48 1.19 2.02 -15.68
C MET A 48 0.24 3.10 -15.12
N PHE A 49 0.19 3.26 -13.79
CA PHE A 49 -0.70 4.26 -13.19
C PHE A 49 -0.32 5.70 -13.57
N ARG A 50 0.97 5.99 -13.74
CA ARG A 50 1.43 7.28 -14.27
C ARG A 50 0.98 7.51 -15.71
N GLU A 51 1.04 6.49 -16.57
CA GLU A 51 0.60 6.58 -17.97
C GLU A 51 -0.89 6.89 -18.07
N VAL A 52 -1.71 6.28 -17.20
CA VAL A 52 -3.16 6.56 -17.15
C VAL A 52 -3.54 7.73 -16.24
N ARG A 53 -2.56 8.50 -15.76
CA ARG A 53 -2.74 9.70 -14.93
C ARG A 53 -3.49 9.47 -13.63
N VAL A 54 -3.29 8.30 -13.02
CA VAL A 54 -3.76 8.01 -11.66
C VAL A 54 -2.65 8.34 -10.68
N GLU A 55 -2.96 9.15 -9.68
CA GLU A 55 -2.02 9.54 -8.62
C GLU A 55 -1.57 8.32 -7.82
N ILE A 56 -0.28 8.25 -7.48
CA ILE A 56 0.25 7.18 -6.64
C ILE A 56 0.33 7.69 -5.21
N LEU A 57 -0.60 7.25 -4.38
CA LEU A 57 -0.69 7.63 -2.97
C LEU A 57 0.48 7.08 -2.14
N GLY A 58 1.11 6.02 -2.61
CA GLY A 58 2.36 5.51 -2.05
C GLY A 58 2.50 4.00 -2.13
N ILE A 59 3.60 3.52 -1.52
CA ILE A 59 3.98 2.10 -1.47
C ILE A 59 3.90 1.59 -0.04
N VAL A 60 3.33 0.39 0.13
CA VAL A 60 3.36 -0.41 1.36
C VAL A 60 4.28 -1.61 1.14
N GLU A 61 5.24 -1.83 2.04
CA GLU A 61 6.05 -3.04 2.06
C GLU A 61 5.39 -4.08 2.96
N ASN A 62 4.79 -5.10 2.36
CA ASN A 62 4.17 -6.22 3.08
C ASN A 62 5.21 -7.33 3.33
N MET A 63 5.05 -8.08 4.42
CA MET A 63 5.99 -9.13 4.84
C MET A 63 7.43 -8.61 4.98
N SER A 64 7.57 -7.35 5.43
CA SER A 64 8.85 -6.63 5.49
C SER A 64 9.85 -7.30 6.43
N TYR A 65 9.38 -7.80 7.56
CA TYR A 65 10.19 -8.52 8.53
C TYR A 65 9.32 -9.47 9.35
N PHE A 66 9.95 -10.49 9.91
CA PHE A 66 9.37 -11.35 10.95
C PHE A 66 9.89 -10.93 12.30
N GLN A 67 9.01 -10.79 13.29
CA GLN A 67 9.39 -10.56 14.69
C GLN A 67 9.16 -11.82 15.49
N CYS A 68 10.24 -12.33 16.09
CA CYS A 68 10.18 -13.56 16.91
C CYS A 68 9.30 -13.31 18.14
N PRO A 69 8.25 -14.13 18.41
CA PRO A 69 7.38 -13.94 19.56
C PRO A 69 8.05 -14.28 20.89
N HIS A 70 9.23 -14.91 20.89
CA HIS A 70 9.97 -15.31 22.09
C HIS A 70 11.04 -14.31 22.49
N CYS A 71 11.81 -13.78 21.55
CA CYS A 71 12.93 -12.86 21.82
C CYS A 71 12.75 -11.46 21.23
N ASN A 72 11.66 -11.20 20.52
CA ASN A 72 11.38 -9.93 19.82
C ASN A 72 12.43 -9.53 18.75
N GLU A 73 13.35 -10.42 18.41
CA GLU A 73 14.32 -10.19 17.35
C GLU A 73 13.61 -10.07 15.99
N ARG A 74 14.01 -9.08 15.20
CA ARG A 74 13.50 -8.87 13.84
C ARG A 74 14.42 -9.56 12.84
N THR A 75 13.83 -10.38 11.98
CA THR A 75 14.54 -11.10 10.92
C THR A 75 13.92 -10.76 9.56
N ALA A 76 14.77 -10.33 8.64
CA ALA A 76 14.38 -10.05 7.26
C ALA A 76 14.35 -11.37 6.45
N ILE A 77 13.22 -12.07 6.47
CA ILE A 77 13.08 -13.37 5.79
C ILE A 77 13.18 -13.23 4.27
N PHE A 78 12.57 -12.17 3.73
CA PHE A 78 12.48 -11.91 2.28
C PHE A 78 13.32 -10.71 1.82
N SER A 79 14.38 -10.30 2.56
CA SER A 79 15.01 -8.99 2.44
C SER A 79 14.21 -7.91 3.20
N HIS A 80 14.66 -6.66 3.16
CA HIS A 80 14.05 -5.53 3.87
C HIS A 80 14.35 -4.21 3.16
N GLY A 81 13.40 -3.29 3.19
CA GLY A 81 13.59 -1.91 2.72
C GLY A 81 13.52 -1.73 1.20
N GLY A 82 13.21 -2.78 0.44
CA GLY A 82 13.08 -2.70 -1.01
C GLY A 82 11.93 -1.81 -1.46
N GLY A 83 10.82 -1.81 -0.69
CA GLY A 83 9.68 -0.92 -0.91
C GLY A 83 10.03 0.54 -0.68
N ALA A 84 10.72 0.85 0.43
CA ALA A 84 11.19 2.20 0.72
C ALA A 84 12.19 2.71 -0.33
N ALA A 85 13.15 1.88 -0.73
CA ALA A 85 14.11 2.22 -1.79
C ALA A 85 13.41 2.44 -3.15
N THR A 86 12.37 1.65 -3.46
CA THR A 86 11.58 1.83 -4.67
C THR A 86 10.77 3.13 -4.59
N ALA A 87 10.15 3.43 -3.45
CA ALA A 87 9.43 4.68 -3.24
C ALA A 87 10.33 5.90 -3.47
N ALA A 88 11.51 5.91 -2.87
CA ALA A 88 12.50 6.98 -3.06
C ALA A 88 12.95 7.10 -4.53
N ARG A 89 13.20 5.98 -5.21
CA ARG A 89 13.62 5.97 -6.61
C ARG A 89 12.60 6.56 -7.57
N TYR A 90 11.32 6.33 -7.30
CA TYR A 90 10.21 6.79 -8.15
C TYR A 90 9.55 8.06 -7.63
N ASP A 91 10.11 8.69 -6.59
CA ASP A 91 9.56 9.90 -6.00
C ASP A 91 8.06 9.75 -5.67
N VAL A 92 7.75 8.69 -4.90
CA VAL A 92 6.40 8.41 -4.39
C VAL A 92 6.47 8.19 -2.87
N PRO A 93 5.39 8.46 -2.12
CA PRO A 93 5.39 8.27 -0.68
C PRO A 93 5.64 6.81 -0.27
N PHE A 94 6.39 6.60 0.81
CA PHE A 94 6.47 5.32 1.50
C PHE A 94 5.48 5.32 2.67
N LEU A 95 4.45 4.47 2.57
CA LEU A 95 3.33 4.46 3.52
C LEU A 95 3.61 3.64 4.78
N GLY A 96 4.52 2.67 4.70
CA GLY A 96 4.92 1.87 5.84
C GLY A 96 5.17 0.41 5.54
N GLU A 97 5.43 -0.32 6.62
CA GLU A 97 5.79 -1.72 6.62
C GLU A 97 4.75 -2.54 7.37
N VAL A 98 4.40 -3.70 6.83
CA VAL A 98 3.56 -4.70 7.51
C VAL A 98 4.45 -5.90 7.81
N PRO A 99 4.56 -6.33 9.08
CA PRO A 99 5.35 -7.51 9.42
C PRO A 99 4.70 -8.79 8.90
N LEU A 100 5.52 -9.82 8.71
CA LEU A 100 5.06 -11.19 8.58
C LEU A 100 4.63 -11.67 9.97
N ASP A 101 3.32 -11.86 10.17
CA ASP A 101 2.73 -12.16 11.48
C ASP A 101 1.73 -13.32 11.37
N MET A 102 1.87 -14.30 12.27
CA MET A 102 0.99 -15.48 12.28
C MET A 102 -0.44 -15.13 12.68
N THR A 103 -0.60 -14.18 13.60
CA THR A 103 -1.93 -13.79 14.09
C THR A 103 -2.70 -13.00 13.04
N LEU A 104 -1.99 -12.25 12.18
CA LEU A 104 -2.58 -11.59 11.01
C LEU A 104 -3.15 -12.63 10.03
N ARG A 105 -2.37 -13.67 9.72
CA ARG A 105 -2.81 -14.76 8.84
C ARG A 105 -4.05 -15.47 9.43
N GLU A 106 -4.00 -15.86 10.71
CA GLU A 106 -5.10 -16.54 11.38
C GLU A 106 -6.38 -15.69 11.43
N ALA A 107 -6.23 -14.38 11.66
CA ALA A 107 -7.34 -13.44 11.65
C ALA A 107 -7.96 -13.32 10.25
N GLY A 108 -7.12 -13.29 9.20
CA GLY A 108 -7.55 -13.29 7.81
C GLY A 108 -8.32 -14.57 7.45
N ASP A 109 -7.79 -15.74 7.77
CA ASP A 109 -8.44 -17.03 7.54
C ASP A 109 -9.80 -17.15 8.26
N ALA A 110 -9.91 -16.53 9.43
CA ALA A 110 -11.16 -16.50 10.22
C ALA A 110 -12.15 -15.40 9.77
N GLY A 111 -11.82 -14.59 8.77
CA GLY A 111 -12.63 -13.44 8.33
C GLY A 111 -12.77 -12.34 9.39
N LYS A 112 -11.80 -12.22 10.30
CA LYS A 112 -11.78 -11.23 11.40
C LYS A 112 -10.62 -10.27 11.22
N PRO A 113 -10.84 -9.06 10.69
CA PRO A 113 -9.75 -8.09 10.48
C PRO A 113 -8.96 -7.85 11.77
N ILE A 114 -7.63 -7.91 11.69
CA ILE A 114 -6.75 -7.83 12.85
C ILE A 114 -6.92 -6.52 13.63
N VAL A 115 -7.22 -5.43 12.92
CA VAL A 115 -7.44 -4.11 13.52
C VAL A 115 -8.68 -4.11 14.43
N ALA A 116 -9.70 -4.88 14.08
CA ALA A 116 -10.90 -5.04 14.91
C ALA A 116 -10.73 -6.11 16.00
N ALA A 117 -10.03 -7.21 15.66
CA ALA A 117 -9.87 -8.35 16.57
C ALA A 117 -8.84 -8.11 17.68
N ARG A 118 -7.74 -7.40 17.35
CA ARG A 118 -6.61 -7.12 18.27
C ARG A 118 -6.02 -5.73 17.99
N PRO A 119 -6.76 -4.64 18.27
CA PRO A 119 -6.35 -3.26 17.94
C PRO A 119 -5.01 -2.86 18.56
N GLU A 120 -4.67 -3.39 19.73
CA GLU A 120 -3.43 -3.09 20.44
C GLU A 120 -2.20 -3.86 19.93
N SER A 121 -2.38 -4.80 19.01
CA SER A 121 -1.25 -5.56 18.48
C SER A 121 -0.36 -4.69 17.58
N PRO A 122 0.97 -4.94 17.57
CA PRO A 122 1.89 -4.17 16.73
C PRO A 122 1.51 -4.20 15.24
N VAL A 123 0.99 -5.33 14.75
CA VAL A 123 0.55 -5.45 13.36
C VAL A 123 -0.72 -4.63 13.09
N ALA A 124 -1.68 -4.58 14.02
CA ALA A 124 -2.86 -3.73 13.89
C ALA A 124 -2.50 -2.23 13.89
N GLN A 125 -1.55 -1.83 14.75
CA GLN A 125 -1.03 -0.47 14.77
C GLN A 125 -0.32 -0.10 13.47
N ALA A 126 0.43 -1.03 12.84
CA ALA A 126 1.03 -0.81 11.54
C ALA A 126 -0.03 -0.52 10.47
N PHE A 127 -1.12 -1.29 10.42
CA PHE A 127 -2.25 -1.02 9.52
C PHE A 127 -2.91 0.33 9.76
N THR A 128 -3.13 0.69 11.03
CA THR A 128 -3.70 1.99 11.40
C THR A 128 -2.84 3.15 10.92
N GLN A 129 -1.52 3.09 11.15
CA GLN A 129 -0.59 4.12 10.69
C GLN A 129 -0.55 4.22 9.15
N ILE A 130 -0.61 3.09 8.44
CA ILE A 130 -0.69 3.08 6.98
C ILE A 130 -2.00 3.75 6.52
N ALA A 131 -3.13 3.42 7.15
CA ALA A 131 -4.43 4.01 6.81
C ALA A 131 -4.43 5.54 7.03
N GLU A 132 -3.86 6.03 8.12
CA GLU A 132 -3.71 7.45 8.39
C GLU A 132 -2.87 8.16 7.32
N ARG A 133 -1.76 7.53 6.90
CA ARG A 133 -0.91 8.07 5.81
C ARG A 133 -1.62 8.06 4.46
N VAL A 134 -2.38 7.01 4.15
CA VAL A 134 -3.23 6.98 2.94
C VAL A 134 -4.23 8.11 2.96
N ALA A 135 -4.95 8.31 4.07
CA ALA A 135 -5.91 9.39 4.20
C ALA A 135 -5.27 10.78 4.03
N ALA A 136 -4.06 10.97 4.57
CA ALA A 136 -3.30 12.20 4.37
C ALA A 136 -2.95 12.42 2.89
N GLN A 137 -2.49 11.37 2.17
CA GLN A 137 -2.18 11.48 0.74
C GLN A 137 -3.43 11.75 -0.11
N VAL A 138 -4.56 11.14 0.21
CA VAL A 138 -5.85 11.43 -0.44
C VAL A 138 -6.23 12.91 -0.25
N SER A 139 -6.04 13.44 0.96
CA SER A 139 -6.32 14.85 1.23
C SER A 139 -5.42 15.79 0.42
N ILE A 140 -4.13 15.46 0.29
CA ILE A 140 -3.18 16.22 -0.55
C ILE A 140 -3.58 16.16 -2.03
N ALA A 141 -3.91 14.97 -2.55
CA ALA A 141 -4.35 14.79 -3.93
C ALA A 141 -5.62 15.59 -4.24
N ASN A 142 -6.58 15.60 -3.31
CA ASN A 142 -7.80 16.42 -3.43
C ASN A 142 -7.50 17.92 -3.51
N LEU A 143 -6.61 18.44 -2.68
CA LEU A 143 -6.23 19.85 -2.69
C LEU A 143 -5.54 20.23 -4.01
N ASN A 144 -4.65 19.38 -4.50
CA ASN A 144 -3.95 19.60 -5.78
C ASN A 144 -4.93 19.59 -6.97
N SER A 145 -5.92 18.70 -6.97
CA SER A 145 -6.96 18.64 -7.99
C SER A 145 -7.90 19.86 -7.96
N ALA A 146 -8.23 20.36 -6.78
CA ALA A 146 -9.06 21.56 -6.62
C ALA A 146 -8.30 22.84 -7.02
N GLY A 147 -6.99 22.91 -6.76
CA GLY A 147 -6.14 24.06 -7.12
C GLY A 147 -5.94 24.24 -8.62
N SER A 148 -6.05 23.18 -9.43
CA SER A 148 -5.93 23.25 -10.89
C SER A 148 -7.18 23.78 -11.61
N MET A 149 -8.30 23.98 -10.92
CA MET A 149 -9.54 24.54 -11.48
C MET A 149 -9.69 26.05 -11.31
N ILE A 150 -8.71 26.77 -10.80
CA ILE A 150 -8.82 28.22 -10.48
C ILE A 150 -8.10 29.11 -11.50
N ILE A 151 -7.58 28.58 -12.62
CA ILE A 151 -6.95 29.41 -13.66
C ILE A 151 -7.60 29.11 -15.02
N GLU A 152 -8.77 29.66 -15.25
CA GLU A 152 -9.28 30.09 -16.58
C GLU A 152 -9.99 31.42 -16.45
#